data_83130108e111867f061fabb23ad7bde1
#
_entry.id   83130108e111867f061fabb23ad7bde1
#
_cell.length_a   1.000
_cell.length_b   1.000
_cell.length_c   1.000
_cell.angle_alpha   90.00
_cell.angle_beta   90.00
_cell.angle_gamma   90.00
#
_symmetry.space_group_name_H-M   'P 1'
#
loop_
_entity.id
_entity.type
_entity.pdbx_description
1 polymer ?
#
loop_
_entity_poly.entity_id
_entity_poly.type
_entity_poly.pdbx_seq_one_letter_code
_entity_poly.pdbx_strand_id
1 'polypeptide(L)'
;MSRGFEAGYVGNTYVEREYRYLQRDQSATAFLTYPFSRAWRVEFSGGPRRIGESYELTQRTYSASSGEQLTEETTPLQEFPTLNLIEGSTALVYDTSIAGATSPIRGSRYRMEFMQSGGTLRYSSVLADMRTYLMPIRPDTLALRPATREAMTTP
;
A
#
# COMPACT_ATOMS: atom_id res chain seq x y z
N MET A 1 4.52 -4.48 -9.63
CA MET A 1 4.68 -4.63 -11.08
C MET A 1 4.80 -6.12 -11.38
N SER A 2 3.86 -6.68 -12.13
CA SER A 2 3.90 -8.08 -12.55
C SER A 2 4.17 -8.13 -14.06
N ARG A 3 4.97 -9.10 -14.49
CA ARG A 3 5.31 -9.31 -15.91
C ARG A 3 5.04 -10.75 -16.29
N GLY A 4 4.35 -10.95 -17.41
CA GLY A 4 4.23 -12.23 -18.09
C GLY A 4 5.02 -12.17 -19.40
N PHE A 5 5.60 -13.29 -19.79
CA PHE A 5 6.39 -13.38 -21.01
C PHE A 5 6.00 -14.61 -21.81
N GLU A 6 5.75 -14.43 -23.10
CA GLU A 6 5.52 -15.49 -24.08
C GLU A 6 6.41 -15.26 -25.29
N ALA A 7 6.97 -16.33 -25.82
CA ALA A 7 7.79 -16.26 -27.02
C ALA A 7 7.56 -17.48 -27.91
N GLY A 8 7.63 -17.29 -29.22
CA GLY A 8 7.42 -18.38 -30.18
C GLY A 8 7.75 -17.99 -31.62
N TYR A 9 7.84 -19.00 -32.47
CA TYR A 9 8.05 -18.82 -33.91
C TYR A 9 6.71 -18.75 -34.64
N VAL A 10 6.57 -17.76 -35.52
CA VAL A 10 5.44 -17.66 -36.46
C VAL A 10 6.02 -17.54 -37.86
N GLY A 11 6.03 -18.67 -38.60
CA GLY A 11 6.71 -18.74 -39.89
C GLY A 11 8.21 -18.50 -39.78
N ASN A 12 8.72 -17.48 -40.49
CA ASN A 12 10.13 -17.10 -40.49
C ASN A 12 10.46 -15.97 -39.53
N THR A 13 9.62 -15.73 -38.57
CA THR A 13 9.78 -14.66 -37.53
C THR A 13 9.70 -15.23 -36.13
N TYR A 14 10.50 -14.67 -35.23
CA TYR A 14 10.43 -14.93 -33.79
C TYR A 14 9.70 -13.80 -33.13
N VAL A 15 8.65 -14.10 -32.40
CA VAL A 15 7.77 -13.14 -31.76
C VAL A 15 7.88 -13.27 -30.26
N GLU A 16 8.19 -12.18 -29.59
CA GLU A 16 8.16 -12.02 -28.14
C GLU A 16 6.99 -11.16 -27.72
N ARG A 17 6.26 -11.60 -26.71
CA ARG A 17 5.14 -10.88 -26.11
C ARG A 17 5.41 -10.67 -24.64
N GLU A 18 5.48 -9.42 -24.21
CA GLU A 18 5.64 -9.02 -22.83
C GLU A 18 4.35 -8.39 -22.35
N TYR A 19 3.70 -9.01 -21.36
CA TYR A 19 2.52 -8.49 -20.68
C TYR A 19 2.97 -7.73 -19.44
N ARG A 20 2.57 -6.48 -19.33
CA ARG A 20 2.88 -5.63 -18.17
C ARG A 20 1.60 -5.23 -17.46
N TYR A 21 1.55 -5.51 -16.16
CA TYR A 21 0.57 -4.91 -15.27
C TYR A 21 1.18 -3.68 -14.61
N LEU A 22 0.56 -2.54 -14.85
CA LEU A 22 0.96 -1.24 -14.31
C LEU A 22 -0.10 -0.76 -13.32
N GLN A 23 0.30 -0.51 -12.10
CA GLN A 23 -0.53 0.14 -11.09
C GLN A 23 0.10 1.48 -10.72
N ARG A 24 -0.69 2.55 -10.82
CA ARG A 24 -0.32 3.90 -10.41
C ARG A 24 -1.15 4.30 -9.21
N ASP A 25 -0.51 4.54 -8.09
CA ASP A 25 -1.13 5.02 -6.85
C ASP A 25 -0.57 6.42 -6.53
N GLN A 26 -1.46 7.40 -6.48
CA GLN A 26 -1.15 8.79 -6.19
C GLN A 26 -2.00 9.24 -5.01
N SER A 27 -1.37 9.75 -3.95
CA SER A 27 -2.08 10.26 -2.78
C SER A 27 -1.41 11.52 -2.24
N ALA A 28 -2.23 12.39 -1.69
CA ALA A 28 -1.78 13.53 -0.92
C ALA A 28 -2.55 13.53 0.41
N THR A 29 -1.84 13.46 1.53
CA THR A 29 -2.47 13.34 2.85
C THR A 29 -1.98 14.43 3.77
N ALA A 30 -2.92 15.17 4.35
CA ALA A 30 -2.66 16.12 5.43
C ALA A 30 -2.81 15.41 6.78
N PHE A 31 -2.00 15.84 7.76
CA PHE A 31 -2.01 15.31 9.12
C PHE A 31 -2.15 16.44 10.13
N LEU A 32 -2.97 16.20 11.15
CA LEU A 32 -3.12 17.08 12.30
C LEU A 32 -3.06 16.23 13.57
N THR A 33 -2.22 16.65 14.51
CA THR A 33 -2.10 15.99 15.81
C THR A 33 -2.36 16.99 16.92
N TYR A 34 -3.27 16.65 17.82
CA TYR A 34 -3.60 17.45 19.00
C TYR A 34 -3.30 16.66 20.28
N PRO A 35 -2.21 16.99 21.01
CA PRO A 35 -1.92 16.41 22.31
C PRO A 35 -2.75 17.11 23.39
N PHE A 36 -3.54 16.37 24.15
CA PHE A 36 -4.28 16.89 25.29
C PHE A 36 -3.72 16.46 26.65
N SER A 37 -2.71 15.57 26.62
CA SER A 37 -1.86 15.26 27.76
C SER A 37 -0.49 14.74 27.31
N ARG A 38 0.40 14.43 28.28
CA ARG A 38 1.71 13.82 27.97
C ARG A 38 1.61 12.45 27.36
N ALA A 39 0.53 11.72 27.62
CA ALA A 39 0.34 10.35 27.15
C ALA A 39 -0.74 10.23 26.08
N TRP A 40 -1.69 11.15 26.03
CA TRP A 40 -2.84 11.09 25.14
C TRP A 40 -2.80 12.14 24.06
N ARG A 41 -3.09 11.72 22.83
CA ARG A 41 -3.29 12.62 21.69
C ARG A 41 -4.35 12.06 20.75
N VAL A 42 -4.97 12.96 20.02
CA VAL A 42 -5.83 12.66 18.88
C VAL A 42 -5.06 13.01 17.61
N GLU A 43 -5.17 12.14 16.62
CA GLU A 43 -4.57 12.32 15.30
C GLU A 43 -5.69 12.31 14.25
N PHE A 44 -5.63 13.24 13.32
CA PHE A 44 -6.50 13.31 12.16
C PHE A 44 -5.63 13.22 10.92
N SER A 45 -6.09 12.46 9.93
CA SER A 45 -5.49 12.51 8.61
C SER A 45 -6.57 12.51 7.54
N GLY A 46 -6.24 13.07 6.38
CA GLY A 46 -7.18 13.03 5.28
C GLY A 46 -6.61 13.60 3.99
N GLY A 47 -7.16 13.15 2.88
CA GLY A 47 -6.75 13.62 1.57
C GLY A 47 -7.25 12.78 0.42
N PRO A 48 -7.00 13.23 -0.81
CA PRO A 48 -7.35 12.52 -2.03
C PRO A 48 -6.35 11.38 -2.32
N ARG A 49 -6.87 10.31 -2.92
CA ARG A 49 -6.10 9.18 -3.44
C ARG A 49 -6.67 8.77 -4.80
N ARG A 50 -5.78 8.55 -5.74
CA ARG A 50 -6.12 8.11 -7.09
C ARG A 50 -5.35 6.83 -7.42
N ILE A 51 -6.08 5.78 -7.79
CA ILE A 51 -5.52 4.49 -8.17
C ILE A 51 -5.93 4.20 -9.60
N GLY A 52 -4.95 4.05 -10.48
CA GLY A 52 -5.14 3.65 -11.87
C GLY A 52 -4.42 2.33 -12.14
N GLU A 53 -5.06 1.48 -12.93
CA GLU A 53 -4.52 0.19 -13.32
C GLU A 53 -4.64 0.03 -14.83
N SER A 54 -3.60 -0.52 -15.46
CA SER A 54 -3.60 -0.82 -16.89
C SER A 54 -2.80 -2.08 -17.21
N TYR A 55 -3.24 -2.79 -18.25
CA TYR A 55 -2.49 -3.86 -18.87
C TYR A 55 -1.98 -3.42 -20.22
N GLU A 56 -0.69 -3.61 -20.45
CA GLU A 56 -0.01 -3.32 -21.71
C GLU A 56 0.61 -4.59 -22.25
N LEU A 57 0.52 -4.76 -23.58
CA LEU A 57 1.22 -5.79 -24.34
C LEU A 57 2.29 -5.12 -25.19
N THR A 58 3.54 -5.47 -24.95
CA THR A 58 4.63 -5.12 -25.87
C THR A 58 4.98 -6.36 -26.70
N GLN A 59 4.77 -6.27 -28.00
CA GLN A 59 5.13 -7.31 -28.96
C GLN A 59 6.38 -6.88 -29.74
N ARG A 60 7.40 -7.73 -29.70
CA ARG A 60 8.63 -7.57 -30.50
C ARG A 60 8.73 -8.71 -31.49
N THR A 61 9.04 -8.36 -32.72
CA THR A 61 9.17 -9.33 -33.80
C THR A 61 10.60 -9.28 -34.35
N TYR A 62 11.24 -10.42 -34.44
CA TYR A 62 12.59 -10.56 -34.95
C TYR A 62 12.61 -11.47 -36.18
N SER A 63 13.55 -11.21 -37.09
CA SER A 63 13.83 -12.11 -38.20
C SER A 63 14.49 -13.38 -37.70
N ALA A 64 13.94 -14.54 -38.00
CA ALA A 64 14.52 -15.82 -37.57
C ALA A 64 15.88 -16.14 -38.25
N SER A 65 16.17 -15.50 -39.40
CA SER A 65 17.41 -15.71 -40.14
C SER A 65 18.55 -14.78 -39.71
N SER A 66 18.26 -13.52 -39.40
CA SER A 66 19.27 -12.51 -39.07
C SER A 66 19.30 -12.14 -37.57
N GLY A 67 18.22 -12.45 -36.81
CA GLY A 67 18.06 -12.03 -35.43
C GLY A 67 17.77 -10.52 -35.28
N GLU A 68 17.57 -9.82 -36.40
CA GLU A 68 17.31 -8.39 -36.41
C GLU A 68 15.87 -8.10 -35.93
N GLN A 69 15.70 -7.09 -35.08
CA GLN A 69 14.38 -6.65 -34.62
C GLN A 69 13.67 -5.93 -35.79
N LEU A 70 12.55 -6.49 -36.20
CA LEU A 70 11.75 -5.97 -37.31
C LEU A 70 10.73 -4.93 -36.81
N THR A 71 10.07 -5.23 -35.69
CA THR A 71 8.99 -4.37 -35.18
C THR A 71 8.92 -4.46 -33.66
N GLU A 72 8.61 -3.31 -33.04
CA GLU A 72 8.21 -3.22 -31.63
C GLU A 72 6.92 -2.42 -31.56
N GLU A 73 5.88 -3.03 -31.01
CA GLU A 73 4.57 -2.42 -30.86
C GLU A 73 4.09 -2.59 -29.44
N THR A 74 3.68 -1.50 -28.80
CA THR A 74 3.07 -1.52 -27.47
C THR A 74 1.61 -1.13 -27.61
N THR A 75 0.74 -2.07 -27.26
CA THR A 75 -0.71 -1.90 -27.32
C THR A 75 -1.30 -1.99 -25.92
N PRO A 76 -2.10 -1.02 -25.47
CA PRO A 76 -2.87 -1.16 -24.25
C PRO A 76 -3.93 -2.27 -24.46
N LEU A 77 -3.89 -3.31 -23.61
CA LEU A 77 -4.86 -4.41 -23.67
C LEU A 77 -6.14 -4.05 -22.94
N GLN A 78 -6.02 -3.46 -21.76
CA GLN A 78 -7.15 -3.10 -20.93
C GLN A 78 -6.77 -1.96 -19.99
N GLU A 79 -7.61 -0.95 -19.95
CA GLU A 79 -7.59 0.10 -18.93
C GLU A 79 -8.77 -0.11 -17.99
N PHE A 80 -8.49 -0.15 -16.69
CA PHE A 80 -9.52 -0.19 -15.67
C PHE A 80 -9.98 1.21 -15.29
N PRO A 81 -11.24 1.36 -14.87
CA PRO A 81 -11.71 2.64 -14.36
C PRO A 81 -10.84 3.13 -13.22
N THR A 82 -10.35 4.35 -13.33
CA THR A 82 -9.56 4.96 -12.27
C THR A 82 -10.40 5.14 -11.00
N LEU A 83 -9.91 4.65 -9.87
CA LEU A 83 -10.52 4.87 -8.57
C LEU A 83 -10.08 6.23 -8.03
N ASN A 84 -11.04 7.12 -7.83
CA ASN A 84 -10.83 8.41 -7.18
C ASN A 84 -11.46 8.35 -5.79
N LEU A 85 -10.63 8.45 -4.76
CA LEU A 85 -11.02 8.30 -3.36
C LEU A 85 -10.70 9.58 -2.59
N ILE A 86 -11.51 9.85 -1.57
CA ILE A 86 -11.19 10.79 -0.51
C ILE A 86 -11.18 9.97 0.77
N GLU A 87 -10.05 9.95 1.43
CA GLU A 87 -9.84 9.17 2.65
C GLU A 87 -9.68 10.13 3.83
N GLY A 88 -10.25 9.76 4.97
CA GLY A 88 -10.10 10.48 6.21
C GLY A 88 -10.01 9.51 7.37
N SER A 89 -9.14 9.79 8.34
CA SER A 89 -9.05 8.99 9.55
C SER A 89 -8.96 9.84 10.80
N THR A 90 -9.42 9.25 11.90
CA THR A 90 -9.29 9.77 13.25
C THR A 90 -8.73 8.68 14.13
N ALA A 91 -7.66 8.97 14.86
CA ALA A 91 -7.06 8.03 15.79
C ALA A 91 -6.91 8.62 17.19
N LEU A 92 -7.28 7.84 18.20
CA LEU A 92 -6.96 8.09 19.59
C LEU A 92 -5.72 7.27 19.96
N VAL A 93 -4.69 7.97 20.43
CA VAL A 93 -3.41 7.38 20.79
C VAL A 93 -3.08 7.65 22.25
N TYR A 94 -2.80 6.57 22.97
CA TYR A 94 -2.18 6.60 24.29
C TYR A 94 -0.76 6.07 24.18
N ASP A 95 0.21 6.79 24.71
CA ASP A 95 1.62 6.43 24.59
C ASP A 95 2.39 6.84 25.86
N THR A 96 2.81 5.83 26.62
CA THR A 96 3.69 5.97 27.79
C THR A 96 5.01 5.23 27.57
N SER A 97 5.31 4.87 26.33
CA SER A 97 6.53 4.13 26.02
C SER A 97 7.77 4.99 26.26
N ILE A 98 8.75 4.41 26.93
CA ILE A 98 10.06 5.01 27.16
C ILE A 98 11.01 4.37 26.13
N ALA A 99 11.60 5.20 25.29
CA ALA A 99 12.56 4.76 24.29
C ALA A 99 13.95 4.53 24.89
N GLY A 100 14.56 3.41 24.55
CA GLY A 100 16.00 3.19 24.69
C GLY A 100 16.77 3.70 23.47
N ALA A 101 18.01 3.28 23.32
CA ALA A 101 18.86 3.71 22.21
C ALA A 101 18.32 3.25 20.83
N THR A 102 17.70 2.09 20.76
CA THR A 102 17.26 1.47 19.50
C THR A 102 15.76 1.16 19.44
N SER A 103 15.11 0.99 20.59
CA SER A 103 13.71 0.58 20.65
C SER A 103 13.07 0.99 21.99
N PRO A 104 11.72 0.97 22.09
CA PRO A 104 11.04 1.14 23.37
C PRO A 104 11.41 0.00 24.32
N ILE A 105 11.75 0.36 25.57
CA ILE A 105 12.21 -0.58 26.59
C ILE A 105 11.16 -0.84 27.66
N ARG A 106 10.23 0.11 27.89
CA ARG A 106 9.20 0.02 28.92
C ARG A 106 8.01 0.90 28.57
N GLY A 107 6.82 0.49 29.04
CA GLY A 107 5.58 1.28 28.90
C GLY A 107 4.61 0.62 27.92
N SER A 108 3.57 1.34 27.60
CA SER A 108 2.50 0.84 26.73
C SER A 108 2.09 1.88 25.69
N ARG A 109 1.68 1.41 24.52
CA ARG A 109 1.09 2.24 23.48
C ARG A 109 -0.16 1.57 22.96
N TYR A 110 -1.24 2.33 22.94
CA TYR A 110 -2.53 1.92 22.39
C TYR A 110 -2.94 2.88 21.29
N ARG A 111 -3.47 2.35 20.18
CA ARG A 111 -4.00 3.14 19.07
C ARG A 111 -5.33 2.56 18.65
N MET A 112 -6.37 3.36 18.68
CA MET A 112 -7.64 3.07 18.01
C MET A 112 -7.81 4.07 16.88
N GLU A 113 -8.05 3.56 15.68
CA GLU A 113 -8.23 4.38 14.49
C GLU A 113 -9.50 3.97 13.77
N PHE A 114 -10.27 4.97 13.39
CA PHE A 114 -11.39 4.84 12.47
C PHE A 114 -11.03 5.58 11.18
N MET A 115 -11.17 4.89 10.05
CA MET A 115 -10.94 5.44 8.73
C MET A 115 -12.19 5.29 7.88
N GLN A 116 -12.51 6.34 7.12
CA GLN A 116 -13.59 6.39 6.15
C GLN A 116 -13.01 6.75 4.79
N SER A 117 -13.42 6.00 3.76
CA SER A 117 -13.17 6.32 2.36
C SER A 117 -14.49 6.61 1.65
N GLY A 118 -14.45 7.59 0.76
CA GLY A 118 -15.55 7.97 -0.12
C GLY A 118 -15.05 8.22 -1.56
N GLY A 119 -15.98 8.28 -2.49
CA GLY A 119 -15.70 8.45 -3.92
C GLY A 119 -16.15 7.26 -4.73
N THR A 120 -15.28 6.76 -5.61
CA THR A 120 -15.60 5.60 -6.48
C THR A 120 -15.84 4.32 -5.68
N LEU A 121 -15.14 4.17 -4.55
CA LEU A 121 -15.33 3.07 -3.61
C LEU A 121 -15.57 3.64 -2.21
N ARG A 122 -16.56 3.10 -1.50
CA ARG A 122 -16.87 3.50 -0.13
C ARG A 122 -16.58 2.35 0.82
N TYR A 123 -15.77 2.60 1.82
CA TYR A 123 -15.50 1.65 2.89
C TYR A 123 -15.15 2.35 4.18
N SER A 124 -15.38 1.66 5.28
CA SER A 124 -14.95 2.08 6.61
C SER A 124 -14.01 1.03 7.16
N SER A 125 -13.01 1.44 7.92
CA SER A 125 -12.16 0.50 8.63
C SER A 125 -11.88 0.93 10.05
N VAL A 126 -11.77 -0.04 10.95
CA VAL A 126 -11.37 0.15 12.33
C VAL A 126 -10.06 -0.61 12.56
N LEU A 127 -9.10 0.07 13.16
CA LEU A 127 -7.83 -0.50 13.58
C LEU A 127 -7.68 -0.38 15.09
N ALA A 128 -7.33 -1.47 15.76
CA ALA A 128 -6.88 -1.47 17.13
C ALA A 128 -5.46 -2.05 17.18
N ASP A 129 -4.49 -1.29 17.66
CA ASP A 129 -3.09 -1.72 17.85
C ASP A 129 -2.69 -1.46 19.29
N MET A 130 -2.29 -2.52 20.00
CA MET A 130 -1.84 -2.45 21.38
C MET A 130 -0.40 -2.96 21.44
N ARG A 131 0.45 -2.23 22.15
CA ARG A 131 1.85 -2.61 22.36
C ARG A 131 2.20 -2.41 23.83
N THR A 132 2.80 -3.40 24.43
CA THR A 132 3.31 -3.33 25.81
C THR A 132 4.74 -3.82 25.84
N TYR A 133 5.58 -3.02 26.46
CA TYR A 133 7.02 -3.28 26.61
C TYR A 133 7.34 -3.48 28.08
N LEU A 134 7.94 -4.62 28.38
CA LEU A 134 8.34 -5.00 29.72
C LEU A 134 9.82 -5.32 29.71
N MET A 135 10.55 -4.81 30.68
CA MET A 135 11.96 -5.17 30.91
C MET A 135 12.07 -5.96 32.23
N PRO A 136 11.82 -7.28 32.20
CA PRO A 136 11.87 -8.09 33.41
C PRO A 136 13.31 -8.22 33.96
N ILE A 137 14.28 -8.30 33.07
CA ILE A 137 15.71 -8.43 33.43
C ILE A 137 16.50 -7.58 32.41
N ARG A 138 17.44 -6.78 32.90
CA ARG A 138 18.34 -6.00 31.99
C ARG A 138 19.37 -6.94 31.35
N PRO A 139 19.63 -6.86 30.05
CA PRO A 139 19.15 -5.86 29.06
C PRO A 139 17.90 -6.29 28.26
N ASP A 140 17.24 -7.39 28.60
CA ASP A 140 16.20 -8.00 27.78
C ASP A 140 14.86 -7.28 27.88
N THR A 141 14.26 -6.97 26.70
CA THR A 141 12.93 -6.36 26.60
C THR A 141 11.97 -7.32 25.93
N LEU A 142 10.84 -7.61 26.57
CA LEU A 142 9.73 -8.36 26.02
C LEU A 142 8.72 -7.38 25.43
N ALA A 143 8.41 -7.53 24.12
CA ALA A 143 7.41 -6.76 23.42
C ALA A 143 6.20 -7.64 23.06
N LEU A 144 5.01 -7.23 23.50
CA LEU A 144 3.74 -7.87 23.17
C LEU A 144 2.95 -6.94 22.27
N ARG A 145 2.45 -7.45 21.13
CA ARG A 145 1.69 -6.66 20.14
C ARG A 145 0.50 -7.44 19.58
N PRO A 146 -0.68 -7.40 20.18
CA PRO A 146 -1.92 -7.71 19.51
C PRO A 146 -2.34 -6.53 18.59
N ALA A 147 -2.75 -6.83 17.37
CA ALA A 147 -3.30 -5.85 16.44
C ALA A 147 -4.45 -6.49 15.65
N THR A 148 -5.55 -5.76 15.49
CA THR A 148 -6.71 -6.17 14.70
C THR A 148 -7.09 -5.04 13.74
N ARG A 149 -7.42 -5.40 12.52
CA ARG A 149 -7.98 -4.49 11.53
C ARG A 149 -9.21 -5.15 10.88
N GLU A 150 -10.32 -4.47 10.93
CA GLU A 150 -11.54 -4.85 10.23
C GLU A 150 -11.91 -3.76 9.23
N ALA A 151 -12.30 -4.16 8.02
CA ALA A 151 -12.79 -3.26 6.99
C ALA A 151 -14.20 -3.70 6.58
N MET A 152 -15.12 -2.73 6.50
CA MET A 152 -16.49 -2.93 6.04
C MET A 152 -16.69 -2.12 4.77
N THR A 153 -17.02 -2.80 3.68
CA THR A 153 -17.43 -2.12 2.44
C THR A 153 -18.90 -1.75 2.57
N THR A 154 -19.21 -0.48 2.32
CA THR A 154 -20.59 -0.02 2.30
C THR A 154 -21.06 -0.01 0.84
N PRO A 155 -22.17 -0.66 0.51
CA PRO A 155 -22.71 -0.71 -0.85
C PRO A 155 -23.10 0.66 -1.38
#